data_bccde172a449632604a16b5d385d2021
#
_entry.id   bccde172a449632604a16b5d385d2021
#
_cell.length_a   1.000
_cell.length_b   1.000
_cell.length_c   1.000
_cell.angle_alpha   90.00
_cell.angle_beta   90.00
_cell.angle_gamma   90.00
#
_symmetry.space_group_name_H-M   'P 1'
#
loop_
_entity.id
_entity.type
_entity.pdbx_description
1 polymer ?
#
loop_
_entity_poly.entity_id
_entity_poly.type
_entity_poly.pdbx_seq_one_letter_code
_entity_poly.pdbx_strand_id
1 'polypeptide(L)'
;YTAGGDLTFKINQQNTIKAGYMGQVKDRLYDAQLFAITMPIDNRALRLLPAESAFVSDNFGTGTDNKFAFNSIQNRNFRYLANTILNAGYIQFDNKLSEGLRIVWGLRVEDFDQLVGSVKKWDPRHTYSKVTDYLPGVNATIKVGDKSNLRITGSQTVIRPELRELSALNIYDFELNASVAGNPSLKRTKITNTDLRYELYPAAGEMFTVGVFYKNFDNPIESIFQEAGGGSSLFSFQNVAKATAFGFEIEGRKKLSKRFTLQANGSYINSKIDDAALNVSRALQGQSPYIINTGLLYDVVEKGFNATVLFNQVGKRIYLVGDIQAGAGAPDVYENPRALVDFQISKKFSNNKAEIRFTISDILNQRQIFYQNNNSDTEYDKANDATRFSRKFGTTYGVTLNYSL
;
A
#
# COMPACT_ATOMS: atom_id res chain seq x y z
N TYR A 1 -10.20 18.74 6.73
CA TYR A 1 -9.52 20.03 6.82
C TYR A 1 -8.13 19.84 7.39
N THR A 2 -7.13 20.51 6.81
CA THR A 2 -5.76 20.50 7.32
C THR A 2 -5.22 21.91 7.24
N ALA A 3 -4.62 22.36 8.33
CA ALA A 3 -3.92 23.63 8.39
C ALA A 3 -2.60 23.47 9.14
N GLY A 4 -1.59 24.20 8.74
CA GLY A 4 -0.29 24.15 9.40
C GLY A 4 0.65 25.22 8.89
N GLY A 5 1.76 25.37 9.60
CA GLY A 5 2.82 26.27 9.23
C GLY A 5 4.11 25.91 9.92
N ASP A 6 5.22 26.36 9.36
CA ASP A 6 6.52 26.20 9.95
C ASP A 6 7.36 27.48 9.85
N LEU A 7 8.25 27.61 10.80
CA LEU A 7 9.22 28.70 10.89
C LEU A 7 10.62 28.11 10.84
N THR A 8 11.48 28.75 10.08
CA THR A 8 12.88 28.38 9.95
C THR A 8 13.76 29.54 10.41
N PHE A 9 14.58 29.29 11.43
CA PHE A 9 15.50 30.25 12.01
C PHE A 9 16.93 29.83 11.71
N LYS A 10 17.63 30.60 10.92
CA LYS A 10 19.07 30.45 10.70
C LYS A 10 19.80 31.16 11.83
N ILE A 11 20.39 30.40 12.75
CA ILE A 11 21.20 30.92 13.85
C ILE A 11 22.52 31.49 13.28
N ASN A 12 23.14 30.68 12.40
CA ASN A 12 24.36 31.03 11.66
C ASN A 12 24.46 30.17 10.41
N GLN A 13 25.58 30.21 9.69
CA GLN A 13 25.77 29.42 8.46
C GLN A 13 25.80 27.89 8.68
N GLN A 14 26.00 27.45 9.91
CA GLN A 14 26.15 26.05 10.29
C GLN A 14 24.94 25.48 11.02
N ASN A 15 24.10 26.35 11.61
CA ASN A 15 23.01 25.92 12.50
C ASN A 15 21.68 26.54 12.11
N THR A 16 20.70 25.68 11.89
CA THR A 16 19.32 26.07 11.58
C THR A 16 18.37 25.34 12.52
N ILE A 17 17.39 26.05 13.03
CA ILE A 17 16.26 25.46 13.78
C ILE A 17 15.01 25.61 12.93
N LYS A 18 14.23 24.54 12.85
CA LYS A 18 12.92 24.54 12.24
C LYS A 18 11.89 24.06 13.26
N ALA A 19 10.82 24.80 13.44
CA ALA A 19 9.70 24.42 14.29
C ALA A 19 8.40 24.59 13.52
N GLY A 20 7.46 23.70 13.71
CA GLY A 20 6.20 23.76 13.01
C GLY A 20 5.07 23.08 13.76
N TYR A 21 3.86 23.42 13.33
CA TYR A 21 2.63 22.85 13.81
C TYR A 21 1.70 22.50 12.64
N MET A 22 0.96 21.39 12.78
CA MET A 22 -0.08 20.95 11.86
C MET A 22 -1.29 20.47 12.65
N GLY A 23 -2.46 21.00 12.32
CA GLY A 23 -3.76 20.50 12.76
C GLY A 23 -4.50 19.86 11.59
N GLN A 24 -5.12 18.70 11.82
CA GLN A 24 -5.96 18.02 10.83
C GLN A 24 -7.24 17.52 11.50
N VAL A 25 -8.37 17.79 10.86
CA VAL A 25 -9.68 17.24 11.21
C VAL A 25 -10.24 16.50 10.00
N LYS A 26 -10.66 15.26 10.22
CA LYS A 26 -11.38 14.46 9.20
C LYS A 26 -12.71 14.04 9.79
N ASP A 27 -13.78 14.38 9.08
CA ASP A 27 -15.12 13.87 9.36
C ASP A 27 -15.53 12.96 8.23
N ARG A 28 -16.12 11.83 8.56
CA ARG A 28 -16.63 10.87 7.59
C ARG A 28 -17.99 10.35 8.02
N LEU A 29 -18.96 10.49 7.14
CA LEU A 29 -20.18 9.72 7.17
C LEU A 29 -20.14 8.71 6.03
N TYR A 30 -20.22 7.44 6.37
CA TYR A 30 -20.32 6.36 5.40
C TYR A 30 -21.71 5.73 5.53
N ASP A 31 -22.41 5.60 4.41
CA ASP A 31 -23.72 4.97 4.32
C ASP A 31 -23.76 4.10 3.05
N ALA A 32 -23.92 2.80 3.22
CA ALA A 32 -24.08 1.84 2.15
C ALA A 32 -25.51 1.32 2.12
N GLN A 33 -26.07 1.24 0.92
CA GLN A 33 -27.36 0.61 0.68
C GLN A 33 -27.13 -0.71 -0.05
N LEU A 34 -27.69 -1.79 0.51
CA LEU A 34 -27.68 -3.08 -0.15
C LEU A 34 -29.12 -3.41 -0.61
N PHE A 35 -29.16 -4.02 -1.76
CA PHE A 35 -30.42 -4.46 -2.35
C PHE A 35 -30.35 -5.96 -2.61
N ALA A 36 -31.47 -6.63 -2.48
CA ALA A 36 -31.61 -8.03 -2.84
C ALA A 36 -32.72 -8.20 -3.87
N ILE A 37 -32.45 -9.03 -4.84
CA ILE A 37 -33.50 -9.58 -5.71
C ILE A 37 -33.87 -10.93 -5.12
N THR A 38 -35.10 -11.05 -4.67
CA THR A 38 -35.62 -12.28 -4.07
C THR A 38 -36.81 -12.80 -4.88
N MET A 39 -37.13 -14.05 -4.70
CA MET A 39 -38.35 -14.67 -5.26
C MET A 39 -39.13 -15.30 -4.10
N PRO A 40 -39.98 -14.54 -3.40
CA PRO A 40 -40.66 -15.01 -2.20
C PRO A 40 -41.58 -16.20 -2.45
N ILE A 41 -42.22 -16.23 -3.63
CA ILE A 41 -43.01 -17.36 -4.12
C ILE A 41 -42.29 -17.94 -5.33
N ASP A 42 -41.93 -19.22 -5.27
CA ASP A 42 -41.10 -19.84 -6.34
C ASP A 42 -41.82 -19.83 -7.69
N ASN A 43 -41.17 -19.31 -8.68
CA ASN A 43 -41.55 -19.38 -10.09
C ASN A 43 -40.42 -19.99 -10.90
N ARG A 44 -40.47 -21.31 -11.04
CA ARG A 44 -39.43 -22.06 -11.74
C ARG A 44 -39.24 -21.59 -13.18
N ALA A 45 -40.32 -21.15 -13.86
CA ALA A 45 -40.24 -20.67 -15.24
C ALA A 45 -39.38 -19.41 -15.35
N LEU A 46 -39.57 -18.44 -14.45
CA LEU A 46 -38.74 -17.22 -14.40
C LEU A 46 -37.30 -17.51 -14.01
N ARG A 47 -37.09 -18.43 -13.06
CA ARG A 47 -35.74 -18.78 -12.56
C ARG A 47 -34.85 -19.47 -13.60
N LEU A 48 -35.43 -20.12 -14.60
CA LEU A 48 -34.73 -20.84 -15.64
C LEU A 48 -34.48 -20.00 -16.90
N LEU A 49 -34.97 -18.75 -16.93
CA LEU A 49 -34.72 -17.84 -18.04
C LEU A 49 -33.26 -17.36 -18.04
N PRO A 50 -32.67 -17.08 -19.21
CA PRO A 50 -31.42 -16.32 -19.29
C PRO A 50 -31.55 -14.97 -18.57
N ALA A 51 -30.44 -14.47 -17.99
CA ALA A 51 -30.45 -13.26 -17.17
C ALA A 51 -31.06 -12.03 -17.86
N GLU A 52 -30.77 -11.85 -19.14
CA GLU A 52 -31.34 -10.78 -19.96
C GLU A 52 -32.84 -10.85 -20.15
N SER A 53 -33.44 -12.04 -20.03
CA SER A 53 -34.88 -12.24 -20.12
C SER A 53 -35.56 -12.35 -18.76
N ALA A 54 -34.82 -12.77 -17.71
CA ALA A 54 -35.31 -12.90 -16.37
C ALA A 54 -35.46 -11.53 -15.69
N PHE A 55 -34.46 -10.64 -15.84
CA PHE A 55 -34.42 -9.35 -15.14
C PHE A 55 -34.99 -8.19 -15.95
N VAL A 56 -36.12 -8.43 -16.61
CA VAL A 56 -36.92 -7.36 -17.25
C VAL A 56 -37.99 -6.83 -16.30
N SER A 57 -38.42 -5.59 -16.49
CA SER A 57 -39.36 -4.89 -15.59
C SER A 57 -40.63 -5.69 -15.27
N ASP A 58 -41.16 -6.38 -16.29
CA ASP A 58 -42.41 -7.12 -16.18
C ASP A 58 -42.34 -8.35 -15.26
N ASN A 59 -41.13 -8.81 -14.97
CA ASN A 59 -40.84 -9.92 -14.09
C ASN A 59 -40.61 -9.49 -12.63
N PHE A 60 -40.67 -8.18 -12.34
CA PHE A 60 -40.59 -7.64 -10.98
C PHE A 60 -41.99 -7.29 -10.46
N GLY A 61 -42.21 -7.58 -9.19
CA GLY A 61 -43.48 -7.35 -8.50
C GLY A 61 -43.31 -6.95 -7.04
N THR A 62 -44.36 -7.06 -6.29
CA THR A 62 -44.42 -6.60 -4.90
C THR A 62 -43.88 -7.61 -3.88
N GLY A 63 -43.53 -8.81 -4.31
CA GLY A 63 -43.10 -9.90 -3.44
C GLY A 63 -44.25 -10.78 -2.89
N THR A 64 -45.50 -10.48 -3.22
CA THR A 64 -46.68 -11.29 -2.93
C THR A 64 -47.21 -12.03 -4.16
N ASP A 65 -46.55 -11.85 -5.29
CA ASP A 65 -46.80 -12.48 -6.57
C ASP A 65 -45.64 -13.42 -6.97
N ASN A 66 -45.84 -14.24 -7.97
CA ASN A 66 -44.80 -15.18 -8.45
C ASN A 66 -43.75 -14.50 -9.29
N LYS A 67 -43.31 -13.30 -8.90
CA LYS A 67 -42.34 -12.47 -9.56
C LYS A 67 -41.13 -12.20 -8.67
N PHE A 68 -40.07 -11.67 -9.25
CA PHE A 68 -38.95 -11.14 -8.48
C PHE A 68 -39.38 -9.93 -7.64
N ALA A 69 -38.93 -9.85 -6.42
CA ALA A 69 -39.06 -8.67 -5.57
C ALA A 69 -37.70 -8.00 -5.39
N PHE A 70 -37.66 -6.68 -5.58
CA PHE A 70 -36.49 -5.86 -5.34
C PHE A 70 -36.61 -5.20 -3.98
N ASN A 71 -35.78 -5.64 -3.03
CA ASN A 71 -35.87 -5.24 -1.62
C ASN A 71 -34.59 -4.51 -1.19
N SER A 72 -34.76 -3.45 -0.41
CA SER A 72 -33.63 -2.84 0.32
C SER A 72 -33.38 -3.59 1.61
N ILE A 73 -32.14 -4.03 1.79
CA ILE A 73 -31.70 -4.67 3.04
C ILE A 73 -31.31 -3.58 4.02
N GLN A 74 -32.05 -3.47 5.12
CA GLN A 74 -31.79 -2.48 6.16
C GLN A 74 -30.92 -3.10 7.26
N ASN A 75 -29.73 -2.54 7.48
CA ASN A 75 -28.88 -2.91 8.60
C ASN A 75 -28.09 -1.70 9.09
N ARG A 76 -28.16 -1.40 10.38
CA ARG A 76 -27.42 -0.29 10.98
C ARG A 76 -25.89 -0.42 10.84
N ASN A 77 -25.39 -1.64 10.62
CA ASN A 77 -23.95 -1.87 10.37
C ASN A 77 -23.53 -1.47 8.96
N PHE A 78 -24.45 -1.08 8.07
CA PHE A 78 -24.09 -0.55 6.74
C PHE A 78 -23.73 0.93 6.76
N ARG A 79 -23.77 1.56 7.93
CA ARG A 79 -23.36 2.95 8.11
C ARG A 79 -22.47 3.13 9.33
N TYR A 80 -21.52 4.04 9.22
CA TYR A 80 -20.75 4.53 10.36
C TYR A 80 -20.43 6.01 10.19
N LEU A 81 -20.29 6.70 11.29
CA LEU A 81 -19.65 8.00 11.34
C LEU A 81 -18.23 7.84 11.88
N ALA A 82 -17.35 8.71 11.49
CA ALA A 82 -16.01 8.78 12.05
C ALA A 82 -15.53 10.22 12.11
N ASN A 83 -14.78 10.52 13.15
CA ASN A 83 -14.10 11.78 13.34
C ASN A 83 -12.66 11.51 13.77
N THR A 84 -11.70 12.18 13.17
CA THR A 84 -10.31 12.16 13.63
C THR A 84 -9.77 13.57 13.77
N ILE A 85 -9.08 13.83 14.87
CA ILE A 85 -8.38 15.08 15.14
C ILE A 85 -6.92 14.76 15.40
N LEU A 86 -6.04 15.35 14.62
CA LEU A 86 -4.59 15.28 14.80
C LEU A 86 -4.04 16.67 15.08
N ASN A 87 -3.37 16.82 16.21
CA ASN A 87 -2.55 17.98 16.53
C ASN A 87 -1.09 17.53 16.58
N ALA A 88 -0.25 18.11 15.75
CA ALA A 88 1.13 17.71 15.64
C ALA A 88 2.07 18.92 15.69
N GLY A 89 2.98 18.92 16.64
CA GLY A 89 4.06 19.89 16.75
C GLY A 89 5.42 19.24 16.56
N TYR A 90 6.38 19.95 16.00
CA TYR A 90 7.75 19.46 15.90
C TYR A 90 8.79 20.54 16.05
N ILE A 91 9.97 20.13 16.51
CA ILE A 91 11.19 20.91 16.48
C ILE A 91 12.31 20.09 15.85
N GLN A 92 13.07 20.70 14.96
CA GLN A 92 14.17 20.09 14.22
C GLN A 92 15.39 21.00 14.29
N PHE A 93 16.54 20.41 14.50
CA PHE A 93 17.85 21.04 14.49
C PHE A 93 18.65 20.51 13.31
N ASP A 94 19.27 21.39 12.55
CA ASP A 94 20.16 21.07 11.43
C ASP A 94 21.53 21.72 11.75
N ASN A 95 22.49 20.86 12.06
CA ASN A 95 23.80 21.27 12.54
C ASN A 95 24.90 20.75 11.59
N LYS A 96 25.62 21.63 10.95
CA LYS A 96 26.85 21.35 10.22
C LYS A 96 28.01 21.43 11.20
N LEU A 97 28.37 20.29 11.81
CA LEU A 97 29.40 20.24 12.85
C LEU A 97 30.82 20.43 12.29
N SER A 98 31.04 20.02 11.03
CA SER A 98 32.27 20.24 10.28
C SER A 98 31.98 20.23 8.78
N GLU A 99 33.00 20.44 7.93
CA GLU A 99 32.87 20.32 6.49
C GLU A 99 32.47 18.88 6.04
N GLY A 100 32.75 17.89 6.86
CA GLY A 100 32.47 16.48 6.59
C GLY A 100 31.29 15.90 7.40
N LEU A 101 30.70 16.62 8.34
CA LEU A 101 29.67 16.06 9.24
C LEU A 101 28.49 17.03 9.38
N ARG A 102 27.31 16.59 8.94
CA ARG A 102 26.02 17.25 9.16
C ARG A 102 25.08 16.32 9.89
N ILE A 103 24.43 16.80 10.94
CA ILE A 103 23.42 16.07 11.71
C ILE A 103 22.11 16.86 11.69
N VAL A 104 21.03 16.20 11.26
CA VAL A 104 19.66 16.68 11.37
C VAL A 104 18.92 15.82 12.36
N TRP A 105 18.40 16.42 13.43
CA TRP A 105 17.70 15.68 14.47
C TRP A 105 16.54 16.49 15.03
N GLY A 106 15.59 15.81 15.66
CA GLY A 106 14.44 16.49 16.20
C GLY A 106 13.42 15.55 16.82
N LEU A 107 12.34 16.16 17.28
CA LEU A 107 11.21 15.47 17.88
C LEU A 107 9.91 16.03 17.29
N ARG A 108 9.03 15.10 16.89
CA ARG A 108 7.65 15.39 16.57
C ARG A 108 6.75 14.77 17.62
N VAL A 109 5.79 15.54 18.11
CA VAL A 109 4.77 15.08 19.06
C VAL A 109 3.42 15.15 18.36
N GLU A 110 2.67 14.04 18.40
CA GLU A 110 1.34 13.95 17.81
C GLU A 110 0.31 13.57 18.88
N ASP A 111 -0.67 14.45 19.11
CA ASP A 111 -1.89 14.13 19.85
C ASP A 111 -2.97 13.76 18.86
N PHE A 112 -3.41 12.51 18.91
CA PHE A 112 -4.36 11.94 17.96
C PHE A 112 -5.58 11.41 18.67
N ASP A 113 -6.74 11.90 18.25
CA ASP A 113 -8.07 11.54 18.75
C ASP A 113 -8.87 10.95 17.60
N GLN A 114 -9.47 9.77 17.80
CA GLN A 114 -10.19 9.03 16.77
C GLN A 114 -11.46 8.39 17.34
N LEU A 115 -12.60 8.75 16.77
CA LEU A 115 -13.90 8.15 17.02
C LEU A 115 -14.38 7.44 15.74
N VAL A 116 -14.83 6.19 15.85
CA VAL A 116 -15.40 5.44 14.72
C VAL A 116 -16.65 4.71 15.17
N GLY A 117 -17.64 4.61 14.28
CA GLY A 117 -18.85 3.83 14.43
C GLY A 117 -20.04 4.62 14.97
N SER A 118 -20.05 4.94 16.25
CA SER A 118 -21.17 5.64 16.90
C SER A 118 -20.65 6.61 17.95
N VAL A 119 -21.29 7.76 18.12
CA VAL A 119 -21.03 8.70 19.23
C VAL A 119 -21.53 8.18 20.57
N LYS A 120 -22.46 7.23 20.55
CA LYS A 120 -23.06 6.66 21.76
C LYS A 120 -22.14 5.59 22.33
N LYS A 121 -21.57 5.83 23.51
CA LYS A 121 -20.60 4.92 24.16
C LYS A 121 -21.13 3.51 24.44
N TRP A 122 -22.45 3.36 24.59
CA TRP A 122 -23.10 2.06 24.81
C TRP A 122 -23.38 1.28 23.50
N ASP A 123 -23.22 1.91 22.33
CA ASP A 123 -23.39 1.24 21.04
C ASP A 123 -22.18 0.33 20.79
N PRO A 124 -22.36 -0.96 20.49
CA PRO A 124 -21.24 -1.88 20.26
C PRO A 124 -20.36 -1.49 19.06
N ARG A 125 -20.81 -0.57 18.19
CA ARG A 125 -20.02 -0.02 17.10
C ARG A 125 -19.13 1.15 17.53
N HIS A 126 -19.26 1.63 18.78
CA HIS A 126 -18.46 2.75 19.29
C HIS A 126 -17.00 2.31 19.50
N THR A 127 -16.09 2.95 18.81
CA THR A 127 -14.65 2.80 19.00
C THR A 127 -14.05 4.18 19.20
N TYR A 128 -13.32 4.35 20.29
CA TYR A 128 -12.67 5.60 20.62
C TYR A 128 -11.24 5.36 21.07
N SER A 129 -10.31 6.12 20.50
CA SER A 129 -8.90 6.10 20.86
C SER A 129 -8.34 7.51 20.94
N LYS A 130 -7.67 7.84 22.03
CA LYS A 130 -6.88 9.05 22.17
C LYS A 130 -5.48 8.71 22.61
N VAL A 131 -4.48 9.15 21.84
CA VAL A 131 -3.08 8.80 22.08
C VAL A 131 -2.15 9.96 21.75
N THR A 132 -1.09 10.08 22.53
CA THR A 132 0.02 10.97 22.24
C THR A 132 1.24 10.14 21.85
N ASP A 133 1.83 10.45 20.71
CA ASP A 133 3.01 9.78 20.17
C ASP A 133 4.20 10.74 20.14
N TYR A 134 5.34 10.28 20.65
CA TYR A 134 6.63 10.97 20.58
C TYR A 134 7.46 10.30 19.49
N LEU A 135 7.82 11.06 18.47
CA LEU A 135 8.44 10.55 17.25
C LEU A 135 9.81 11.23 17.06
N PRO A 136 10.86 10.77 17.73
CA PRO A 136 12.21 11.25 17.52
C PRO A 136 12.74 10.83 16.15
N GLY A 137 13.64 11.63 15.59
CA GLY A 137 14.37 11.31 14.38
C GLY A 137 15.75 11.91 14.36
N VAL A 138 16.72 11.18 13.80
CA VAL A 138 18.09 11.63 13.58
C VAL A 138 18.57 11.16 12.20
N ASN A 139 19.30 12.03 11.53
CA ASN A 139 19.98 11.73 10.26
C ASN A 139 21.36 12.38 10.29
N ALA A 140 22.41 11.54 10.30
CA ALA A 140 23.79 11.97 10.18
C ALA A 140 24.28 11.72 8.74
N THR A 141 24.87 12.75 8.14
CA THR A 141 25.54 12.67 6.84
C THR A 141 27.03 12.92 7.06
N ILE A 142 27.84 11.93 6.71
CA ILE A 142 29.29 11.95 6.83
C ILE A 142 29.88 11.93 5.44
N LYS A 143 30.64 12.96 5.09
CA LYS A 143 31.41 13.02 3.85
C LYS A 143 32.62 12.10 3.98
N VAL A 144 32.66 10.99 3.22
CA VAL A 144 33.76 10.00 3.26
C VAL A 144 34.77 10.22 2.15
N GLY A 145 34.44 11.06 1.17
CA GLY A 145 35.29 11.45 0.06
C GLY A 145 34.68 12.61 -0.71
N ASP A 146 35.33 13.11 -1.74
CA ASP A 146 34.85 14.27 -2.50
C ASP A 146 33.54 14.00 -3.23
N LYS A 147 33.24 12.75 -3.50
CA LYS A 147 32.08 12.31 -4.27
C LYS A 147 31.23 11.28 -3.51
N SER A 148 31.48 11.11 -2.23
CA SER A 148 30.78 10.05 -1.47
C SER A 148 30.38 10.47 -0.08
N ASN A 149 29.23 9.98 0.35
CA ASN A 149 28.68 10.19 1.68
C ASN A 149 28.27 8.85 2.32
N LEU A 150 28.37 8.80 3.62
CA LEU A 150 27.74 7.80 4.47
C LEU A 150 26.58 8.47 5.21
N ARG A 151 25.39 7.86 5.16
CA ARG A 151 24.22 8.31 5.94
C ARG A 151 23.86 7.28 6.97
N ILE A 152 23.55 7.76 8.18
CA ILE A 152 23.04 6.95 9.26
C ILE A 152 21.75 7.61 9.72
N THR A 153 20.65 6.85 9.73
CA THR A 153 19.36 7.35 10.18
C THR A 153 18.76 6.50 11.28
N GLY A 154 18.03 7.12 12.17
CA GLY A 154 17.23 6.47 13.18
C GLY A 154 15.94 7.27 13.39
N SER A 155 14.79 6.61 13.45
CA SER A 155 13.52 7.30 13.68
C SER A 155 12.47 6.37 14.27
N GLN A 156 11.48 6.98 14.93
CA GLN A 156 10.22 6.33 15.26
C GLN A 156 9.07 6.89 14.43
N THR A 157 8.22 6.01 13.94
CA THR A 157 7.01 6.34 13.18
C THR A 157 5.82 5.53 13.70
N VAL A 158 4.60 5.94 13.33
CA VAL A 158 3.37 5.24 13.69
C VAL A 158 2.49 5.01 12.47
N ILE A 159 1.81 3.86 12.46
CA ILE A 159 0.70 3.56 11.56
C ILE A 159 -0.54 3.43 12.43
N ARG A 160 -1.59 4.17 12.11
CA ARG A 160 -2.87 4.12 12.80
C ARG A 160 -3.85 3.32 11.97
N PRO A 161 -4.75 2.52 12.61
CA PRO A 161 -5.80 1.83 11.88
C PRO A 161 -6.63 2.83 11.06
N GLU A 162 -6.99 2.45 9.86
CA GLU A 162 -7.89 3.23 9.03
C GLU A 162 -9.33 3.16 9.57
N LEU A 163 -10.13 4.17 9.22
CA LEU A 163 -11.53 4.25 9.67
C LEU A 163 -12.34 3.01 9.25
N ARG A 164 -12.05 2.45 8.09
CA ARG A 164 -12.69 1.24 7.58
C ARG A 164 -12.27 -0.01 8.37
N GLU A 165 -11.02 -0.10 8.76
CA GLU A 165 -10.49 -1.23 9.54
C GLU A 165 -11.08 -1.30 10.95
N LEU A 166 -11.40 -0.13 11.55
CA LEU A 166 -12.04 -0.04 12.88
C LEU A 166 -13.56 -0.14 12.84
N SER A 167 -14.17 0.08 11.68
CA SER A 167 -15.63 0.13 11.61
C SER A 167 -16.26 -1.28 11.70
N ALA A 168 -17.35 -1.42 12.43
CA ALA A 168 -18.15 -2.65 12.45
C ALA A 168 -18.91 -2.92 11.12
N LEU A 169 -18.57 -2.17 10.07
CA LEU A 169 -19.16 -2.30 8.75
C LEU A 169 -18.77 -3.65 8.14
N ASN A 170 -19.76 -4.42 7.74
CA ASN A 170 -19.58 -5.66 7.00
C ASN A 170 -20.10 -5.48 5.57
N ILE A 171 -19.23 -5.60 4.58
CA ILE A 171 -19.56 -5.46 3.16
C ILE A 171 -19.07 -6.71 2.44
N TYR A 172 -19.90 -7.21 1.53
CA TYR A 172 -19.49 -8.28 0.63
C TYR A 172 -18.63 -7.72 -0.50
N ASP A 173 -17.44 -8.28 -0.65
CA ASP A 173 -16.53 -8.02 -1.75
C ASP A 173 -16.64 -9.15 -2.78
N PHE A 174 -17.17 -8.81 -3.97
CA PHE A 174 -17.44 -9.79 -5.01
C PHE A 174 -16.17 -10.30 -5.70
N GLU A 175 -15.07 -9.55 -5.70
CA GLU A 175 -13.78 -10.02 -6.25
C GLU A 175 -13.15 -11.08 -5.35
N LEU A 176 -13.24 -10.88 -4.06
CA LEU A 176 -12.74 -11.81 -3.06
C LEU A 176 -13.71 -12.95 -2.77
N ASN A 177 -14.96 -12.82 -3.23
CA ASN A 177 -16.08 -13.71 -2.88
C ASN A 177 -16.21 -13.91 -1.38
N ALA A 178 -16.14 -12.81 -0.63
CA ALA A 178 -16.08 -12.82 0.82
C ALA A 178 -16.69 -11.58 1.46
N SER A 179 -17.15 -11.72 2.69
CA SER A 179 -17.49 -10.57 3.53
C SER A 179 -16.21 -9.94 4.09
N VAL A 180 -16.17 -8.61 4.14
CA VAL A 180 -15.08 -7.84 4.74
C VAL A 180 -15.60 -7.09 5.95
N ALA A 181 -15.14 -7.42 7.15
CA ALA A 181 -15.52 -6.80 8.40
C ALA A 181 -14.32 -6.10 9.06
N GLY A 182 -14.54 -4.90 9.60
CA GLY A 182 -13.51 -4.23 10.41
C GLY A 182 -13.41 -4.83 11.81
N ASN A 183 -12.35 -4.44 12.52
CA ASN A 183 -12.08 -4.85 13.90
C ASN A 183 -11.92 -3.62 14.80
N PRO A 184 -12.90 -3.31 15.65
CA PRO A 184 -12.85 -2.19 16.59
C PRO A 184 -11.72 -2.26 17.62
N SER A 185 -11.10 -3.43 17.82
CA SER A 185 -10.07 -3.66 18.83
C SER A 185 -8.65 -3.35 18.33
N LEU A 186 -8.48 -2.92 17.08
CA LEU A 186 -7.17 -2.63 16.51
C LEU A 186 -6.44 -1.51 17.26
N LYS A 187 -5.15 -1.75 17.43
CA LYS A 187 -4.20 -0.80 18.02
C LYS A 187 -3.29 -0.23 16.93
N ARG A 188 -2.75 0.97 17.18
CA ARG A 188 -1.73 1.53 16.29
C ARG A 188 -0.44 0.71 16.30
N THR A 189 0.23 0.65 15.16
CA THR A 189 1.57 0.10 15.03
C THR A 189 2.61 1.18 15.34
N LYS A 190 3.59 0.89 16.18
CA LYS A 190 4.80 1.70 16.34
C LYS A 190 5.95 1.05 15.59
N ILE A 191 6.75 1.87 14.90
CA ILE A 191 7.85 1.39 14.08
C ILE A 191 9.12 2.11 14.49
N THR A 192 10.15 1.35 14.86
CA THR A 192 11.52 1.86 14.98
C THR A 192 12.27 1.53 13.70
N ASN A 193 12.82 2.56 13.06
CA ASN A 193 13.57 2.47 11.81
C ASN A 193 15.03 2.81 12.06
N THR A 194 15.94 2.04 11.46
CA THR A 194 17.38 2.31 11.45
C THR A 194 17.91 1.98 10.06
N ASP A 195 18.69 2.91 9.48
CA ASP A 195 19.22 2.76 8.13
C ASP A 195 20.68 3.21 8.10
N LEU A 196 21.46 2.52 7.28
CA LEU A 196 22.84 2.87 6.93
C LEU A 196 22.94 2.83 5.41
N ARG A 197 23.40 3.96 4.79
CA ARG A 197 23.49 4.08 3.32
C ARG A 197 24.82 4.72 2.93
N TYR A 198 25.52 4.08 2.02
CA TYR A 198 26.65 4.66 1.30
C TYR A 198 26.19 5.20 -0.04
N GLU A 199 26.59 6.42 -0.38
CA GLU A 199 26.22 7.12 -1.62
C GLU A 199 27.51 7.56 -2.35
N LEU A 200 27.59 7.25 -3.63
CA LEU A 200 28.69 7.65 -4.53
C LEU A 200 28.14 8.38 -5.76
N TYR A 201 28.68 9.54 -6.07
CA TYR A 201 28.31 10.40 -7.19
C TYR A 201 29.51 10.58 -8.13
N PRO A 202 29.86 9.60 -9.01
CA PRO A 202 31.09 9.61 -9.79
C PRO A 202 31.18 10.78 -10.76
N ALA A 203 30.04 11.14 -11.41
CA ALA A 203 29.92 12.20 -12.37
C ALA A 203 28.49 12.81 -12.35
N ALA A 204 28.32 13.93 -13.06
CA ALA A 204 27.02 14.59 -13.18
C ALA A 204 25.97 13.67 -13.82
N GLY A 205 24.90 13.39 -13.07
CA GLY A 205 23.80 12.49 -13.47
C GLY A 205 24.13 11.00 -13.32
N GLU A 206 25.23 10.64 -12.68
CA GLU A 206 25.57 9.27 -12.26
C GLU A 206 25.49 9.15 -10.74
N MET A 207 25.01 8.02 -10.28
CA MET A 207 24.83 7.71 -8.86
C MET A 207 24.95 6.21 -8.64
N PHE A 208 25.54 5.84 -7.50
CA PHE A 208 25.54 4.48 -7.00
C PHE A 208 25.30 4.52 -5.49
N THR A 209 24.31 3.79 -5.01
CA THR A 209 24.02 3.71 -3.58
C THR A 209 23.85 2.28 -3.14
N VAL A 210 24.32 2.00 -1.92
CA VAL A 210 24.09 0.73 -1.22
C VAL A 210 23.59 1.05 0.18
N GLY A 211 22.53 0.41 0.59
CA GLY A 211 21.94 0.61 1.90
C GLY A 211 21.55 -0.70 2.59
N VAL A 212 21.55 -0.66 3.90
CA VAL A 212 20.94 -1.69 4.74
C VAL A 212 19.98 -1.01 5.70
N PHE A 213 18.88 -1.66 6.00
CA PHE A 213 17.91 -1.16 6.95
C PHE A 213 17.43 -2.24 7.90
N TYR A 214 17.01 -1.82 9.08
CA TYR A 214 16.33 -2.63 10.07
C TYR A 214 15.09 -1.90 10.59
N LYS A 215 13.96 -2.60 10.62
CA LYS A 215 12.69 -2.09 11.15
C LYS A 215 12.14 -3.05 12.19
N ASN A 216 11.71 -2.50 13.31
CA ASN A 216 10.97 -3.23 14.33
C ASN A 216 9.57 -2.66 14.42
N PHE A 217 8.56 -3.53 14.34
CA PHE A 217 7.14 -3.20 14.38
C PHE A 217 6.54 -3.74 15.67
N ASP A 218 5.93 -2.86 16.45
CA ASP A 218 5.10 -3.22 17.59
C ASP A 218 3.63 -3.13 17.20
N ASN A 219 2.88 -4.22 17.38
CA ASN A 219 1.48 -4.37 16.98
C ASN A 219 1.19 -4.09 15.50
N PRO A 220 1.92 -4.66 14.50
CA PRO A 220 1.55 -4.47 13.11
C PRO A 220 0.15 -5.02 12.82
N ILE A 221 -0.56 -4.32 11.91
CA ILE A 221 -1.91 -4.68 11.48
C ILE A 221 -1.81 -5.58 10.26
N GLU A 222 -2.57 -6.66 10.24
CA GLU A 222 -2.67 -7.60 9.14
C GLU A 222 -4.12 -7.88 8.77
N SER A 223 -4.34 -8.17 7.49
CA SER A 223 -5.62 -8.68 6.99
C SER A 223 -5.62 -10.20 7.09
N ILE A 224 -6.61 -10.75 7.78
CA ILE A 224 -6.79 -12.19 7.97
C ILE A 224 -7.94 -12.71 7.11
N PHE A 225 -7.79 -13.94 6.66
CA PHE A 225 -8.79 -14.68 5.91
C PHE A 225 -9.29 -15.85 6.76
N GLN A 226 -10.59 -15.92 6.96
CA GLN A 226 -11.26 -16.99 7.71
C GLN A 226 -12.27 -17.69 6.81
N GLU A 227 -12.22 -19.01 6.73
CA GLU A 227 -13.29 -19.79 6.12
C GLU A 227 -14.41 -19.99 7.14
N ALA A 228 -15.53 -19.35 6.89
CA ALA A 228 -16.73 -19.59 7.66
C ALA A 228 -17.48 -20.82 7.10
N GLY A 229 -18.14 -21.58 7.97
CA GLY A 229 -18.91 -22.75 7.54
C GLY A 229 -19.92 -22.42 6.45
N GLY A 230 -20.22 -23.42 5.59
CA GLY A 230 -21.17 -23.25 4.48
C GLY A 230 -20.58 -22.60 3.21
N GLY A 231 -19.24 -22.54 3.06
CA GLY A 231 -18.58 -22.00 1.88
C GLY A 231 -18.51 -20.46 1.82
N SER A 232 -18.86 -19.76 2.92
CA SER A 232 -18.65 -18.33 3.03
C SER A 232 -17.26 -18.03 3.56
N SER A 233 -16.67 -16.92 3.11
CA SER A 233 -15.37 -16.44 3.56
C SER A 233 -15.51 -15.08 4.24
N LEU A 234 -14.73 -14.85 5.28
CA LEU A 234 -14.67 -13.59 6.00
C LEU A 234 -13.24 -13.04 5.97
N PHE A 235 -13.08 -11.79 5.59
CA PHE A 235 -11.87 -11.00 5.79
C PHE A 235 -12.06 -10.07 6.97
N SER A 236 -11.04 -9.97 7.79
CA SER A 236 -10.99 -9.03 8.89
C SER A 236 -9.57 -8.54 9.10
N PHE A 237 -9.32 -7.85 10.18
CA PHE A 237 -8.02 -7.27 10.52
C PHE A 237 -7.65 -7.65 11.95
N GLN A 238 -6.35 -7.83 12.19
CA GLN A 238 -5.81 -8.09 13.53
C GLN A 238 -4.47 -7.40 13.73
N ASN A 239 -4.09 -7.20 14.98
CA ASN A 239 -2.71 -6.91 15.31
C ASN A 239 -1.99 -8.21 15.66
N VAL A 240 -0.76 -8.38 15.19
CA VAL A 240 0.20 -9.34 15.73
C VAL A 240 1.13 -8.64 16.73
N ALA A 241 1.73 -9.39 17.65
CA ALA A 241 2.49 -8.77 18.74
C ALA A 241 3.70 -7.99 18.24
N LYS A 242 4.54 -8.62 17.40
CA LYS A 242 5.77 -8.02 16.86
C LYS A 242 6.09 -8.54 15.48
N ALA A 243 6.76 -7.68 14.70
CA ALA A 243 7.43 -8.10 13.48
C ALA A 243 8.76 -7.35 13.31
N THR A 244 9.67 -7.94 12.55
CA THR A 244 10.93 -7.32 12.17
C THR A 244 11.09 -7.39 10.66
N ALA A 245 11.80 -6.42 10.08
CA ALA A 245 12.23 -6.48 8.69
C ALA A 245 13.68 -5.99 8.62
N PHE A 246 14.52 -6.77 7.99
CA PHE A 246 15.89 -6.42 7.63
C PHE A 246 16.02 -6.48 6.11
N GLY A 247 16.67 -5.49 5.53
CA GLY A 247 16.82 -5.45 4.08
C GLY A 247 18.11 -4.82 3.63
N PHE A 248 18.41 -5.12 2.37
CA PHE A 248 19.54 -4.60 1.62
C PHE A 248 19.00 -3.96 0.35
N GLU A 249 19.48 -2.76 0.02
CA GLU A 249 19.10 -2.00 -1.16
C GLU A 249 20.31 -1.59 -1.97
N ILE A 250 20.20 -1.69 -3.27
CA ILE A 250 21.19 -1.18 -4.22
C ILE A 250 20.49 -0.34 -5.28
N GLU A 251 21.05 0.81 -5.61
CA GLU A 251 20.55 1.67 -6.67
C GLU A 251 21.72 2.20 -7.49
N GLY A 252 21.55 2.22 -8.80
CA GLY A 252 22.55 2.74 -9.71
C GLY A 252 21.93 3.49 -10.89
N ARG A 253 22.54 4.60 -11.24
CA ARG A 253 22.31 5.32 -12.48
C ARG A 253 23.64 5.59 -13.16
N LYS A 254 23.80 5.04 -14.36
CA LYS A 254 25.04 5.08 -15.12
C LYS A 254 24.80 5.49 -16.56
N LYS A 255 25.55 6.48 -17.03
CA LYS A 255 25.63 6.80 -18.47
C LYS A 255 26.52 5.76 -19.15
N LEU A 256 25.93 4.86 -19.92
CA LEU A 256 26.65 3.84 -20.69
C LEU A 256 27.34 4.47 -21.92
N SER A 257 26.73 5.54 -22.44
CA SER A 257 27.26 6.33 -23.53
C SER A 257 26.64 7.75 -23.49
N LYS A 258 27.00 8.60 -24.48
CA LYS A 258 26.33 9.91 -24.63
C LYS A 258 24.82 9.84 -24.82
N ARG A 259 24.30 8.69 -25.26
CA ARG A 259 22.88 8.51 -25.60
C ARG A 259 22.16 7.49 -24.70
N PHE A 260 22.88 6.58 -24.06
CA PHE A 260 22.29 5.53 -23.25
C PHE A 260 22.54 5.77 -21.76
N THR A 261 21.48 5.73 -20.98
CA THR A 261 21.53 5.74 -19.51
C THR A 261 20.82 4.50 -18.98
N LEU A 262 21.50 3.75 -18.14
CA LEU A 262 20.94 2.65 -17.37
C LEU A 262 20.61 3.18 -15.97
N GLN A 263 19.41 2.87 -15.52
CA GLN A 263 18.97 3.08 -14.14
C GLN A 263 18.45 1.74 -13.61
N ALA A 264 18.93 1.32 -12.46
CA ALA A 264 18.47 0.09 -11.83
C ALA A 264 18.45 0.26 -10.33
N ASN A 265 17.43 -0.30 -9.70
CA ASN A 265 17.40 -0.50 -8.26
C ASN A 265 16.87 -1.90 -7.93
N GLY A 266 17.37 -2.44 -6.84
CA GLY A 266 16.94 -3.72 -6.30
C GLY A 266 16.98 -3.70 -4.80
N SER A 267 16.06 -4.42 -4.19
CA SER A 267 16.04 -4.66 -2.75
C SER A 267 15.83 -6.14 -2.47
N TYR A 268 16.50 -6.61 -1.42
CA TYR A 268 16.25 -7.89 -0.78
C TYR A 268 15.80 -7.64 0.64
N ILE A 269 14.70 -8.24 1.03
CA ILE A 269 14.03 -7.96 2.31
C ILE A 269 13.64 -9.27 2.97
N ASN A 270 14.16 -9.48 4.17
CA ASN A 270 13.74 -10.57 5.04
C ASN A 270 12.90 -9.98 6.17
N SER A 271 11.64 -10.35 6.23
CA SER A 271 10.74 -9.97 7.30
C SER A 271 10.28 -11.19 8.07
N LYS A 272 10.08 -11.02 9.37
CA LYS A 272 9.64 -12.09 10.27
C LYS A 272 8.60 -11.56 11.24
N ILE A 273 7.47 -12.24 11.31
CA ILE A 273 6.55 -12.19 12.44
C ILE A 273 6.99 -13.28 13.41
N ASP A 274 7.02 -12.94 14.68
CA ASP A 274 7.30 -13.86 15.78
C ASP A 274 6.20 -13.65 16.82
N ASP A 275 5.15 -14.44 16.73
CA ASP A 275 4.03 -14.40 17.67
C ASP A 275 3.95 -15.73 18.41
N ALA A 276 4.54 -15.75 19.62
CA ALA A 276 4.58 -16.95 20.46
C ALA A 276 3.17 -17.37 20.94
N ALA A 277 2.23 -16.44 21.05
CA ALA A 277 0.86 -16.75 21.47
C ALA A 277 0.09 -17.50 20.37
N LEU A 278 0.41 -17.22 19.10
CA LEU A 278 -0.18 -17.87 17.95
C LEU A 278 0.69 -19.01 17.40
N ASN A 279 1.89 -19.22 17.96
CA ASN A 279 2.88 -20.18 17.47
C ASN A 279 3.20 -20.02 15.97
N VAL A 280 3.35 -18.76 15.53
CA VAL A 280 3.52 -18.40 14.11
C VAL A 280 4.88 -17.82 13.86
N SER A 281 5.55 -18.33 12.82
CA SER A 281 6.76 -17.76 12.24
C SER A 281 6.64 -17.70 10.73
N ARG A 282 6.42 -16.50 10.17
CA ARG A 282 6.25 -16.26 8.73
C ARG A 282 6.70 -14.85 8.32
N ALA A 283 6.75 -14.60 7.03
CA ALA A 283 6.98 -13.25 6.51
C ALA A 283 5.82 -12.30 6.87
N LEU A 284 6.13 -11.01 6.96
CA LEU A 284 5.13 -9.96 7.13
C LEU A 284 4.21 -9.89 5.91
N GLN A 285 2.91 -9.74 6.12
CA GLN A 285 1.94 -9.58 5.05
C GLN A 285 2.30 -8.42 4.12
N GLY A 286 2.14 -8.61 2.82
CA GLY A 286 2.44 -7.62 1.79
C GLY A 286 3.93 -7.46 1.49
N GLN A 287 4.82 -8.07 2.29
CA GLN A 287 6.27 -7.98 2.11
C GLN A 287 6.77 -9.02 1.12
N SER A 288 7.33 -8.53 0.00
CA SER A 288 8.05 -9.35 -0.97
C SER A 288 9.51 -9.53 -0.56
N PRO A 289 10.10 -10.71 -0.77
CA PRO A 289 11.52 -10.93 -0.47
C PRO A 289 12.46 -10.16 -1.40
N TYR A 290 12.00 -9.76 -2.59
CA TYR A 290 12.78 -8.93 -3.49
C TYR A 290 11.90 -8.02 -4.36
N ILE A 291 12.46 -6.88 -4.74
CA ILE A 291 11.90 -5.95 -5.73
C ILE A 291 13.02 -5.55 -6.68
N ILE A 292 12.76 -5.58 -7.98
CA ILE A 292 13.72 -5.20 -9.02
C ILE A 292 13.06 -4.20 -9.96
N ASN A 293 13.71 -3.06 -10.18
CA ASN A 293 13.33 -2.08 -11.19
C ASN A 293 14.53 -1.78 -12.06
N THR A 294 14.34 -1.75 -13.37
CA THR A 294 15.38 -1.41 -14.32
C THR A 294 14.82 -0.55 -15.44
N GLY A 295 15.52 0.51 -15.81
CA GLY A 295 15.17 1.39 -16.90
C GLY A 295 16.36 1.61 -17.84
N LEU A 296 16.16 1.38 -19.12
CA LEU A 296 17.12 1.75 -20.15
C LEU A 296 16.56 2.94 -20.93
N LEU A 297 17.27 4.07 -20.84
CA LEU A 297 16.90 5.33 -21.48
C LEU A 297 17.84 5.57 -22.68
N TYR A 298 17.26 5.83 -23.83
CA TYR A 298 17.94 6.28 -25.03
C TYR A 298 17.52 7.71 -25.34
N ASP A 299 18.45 8.64 -25.38
CA ASP A 299 18.18 10.06 -25.58
C ASP A 299 19.09 10.64 -26.67
N VAL A 300 18.49 11.29 -27.66
CA VAL A 300 19.17 12.03 -28.73
C VAL A 300 18.71 13.48 -28.63
N VAL A 301 19.36 14.23 -27.73
CA VAL A 301 18.98 15.61 -27.36
C VAL A 301 18.91 16.52 -28.61
N GLU A 302 19.89 16.41 -29.51
CA GLU A 302 19.97 17.23 -30.72
C GLU A 302 18.78 17.01 -31.67
N LYS A 303 18.18 15.83 -31.60
CA LYS A 303 17.01 15.47 -32.40
C LYS A 303 15.68 15.56 -31.61
N GLY A 304 15.75 15.91 -30.32
CA GLY A 304 14.56 15.89 -29.44
C GLY A 304 13.88 14.52 -29.38
N PHE A 305 14.65 13.42 -29.47
CA PHE A 305 14.14 12.05 -29.49
C PHE A 305 14.52 11.35 -28.21
N ASN A 306 13.55 10.69 -27.58
CA ASN A 306 13.76 9.88 -26.39
C ASN A 306 12.99 8.55 -26.51
N ALA A 307 13.63 7.45 -26.08
CA ALA A 307 12.99 6.15 -25.93
C ALA A 307 13.37 5.54 -24.58
N THR A 308 12.43 4.89 -23.91
CA THR A 308 12.62 4.30 -22.59
C THR A 308 11.95 2.93 -22.53
N VAL A 309 12.70 1.96 -22.01
CA VAL A 309 12.15 0.65 -21.60
C VAL A 309 12.26 0.56 -20.09
N LEU A 310 11.17 0.20 -19.43
CA LEU A 310 11.10 -0.03 -17.99
C LEU A 310 10.75 -1.48 -17.73
N PHE A 311 11.42 -2.06 -16.75
CA PHE A 311 11.14 -3.39 -16.22
C PHE A 311 10.91 -3.28 -14.71
N ASN A 312 9.86 -3.91 -14.21
CA ASN A 312 9.58 -4.05 -12.78
C ASN A 312 9.21 -5.49 -12.47
N GLN A 313 9.72 -6.01 -11.36
CA GLN A 313 9.29 -7.29 -10.80
C GLN A 313 9.29 -7.22 -9.27
N VAL A 314 8.19 -7.72 -8.70
CA VAL A 314 8.01 -7.92 -7.27
C VAL A 314 7.93 -9.41 -7.03
N GLY A 315 8.64 -9.94 -6.04
CA GLY A 315 8.64 -11.35 -5.68
C GLY A 315 7.32 -11.79 -5.02
N LYS A 316 7.19 -13.09 -4.77
CA LYS A 316 6.04 -13.67 -4.07
C LYS A 316 5.85 -13.02 -2.70
N ARG A 317 4.59 -12.74 -2.34
CA ARG A 317 4.24 -12.18 -1.03
C ARG A 317 2.92 -12.75 -0.52
N ILE A 318 2.77 -12.75 0.80
CA ILE A 318 1.49 -13.05 1.43
C ILE A 318 0.53 -11.88 1.13
N TYR A 319 -0.54 -12.16 0.40
CA TYR A 319 -1.61 -11.19 0.14
C TYR A 319 -2.60 -11.13 1.30
N LEU A 320 -3.01 -12.30 1.81
CA LEU A 320 -3.89 -12.45 2.96
C LEU A 320 -3.36 -13.56 3.86
N VAL A 321 -3.39 -13.30 5.14
CA VAL A 321 -2.99 -14.27 6.15
C VAL A 321 -4.11 -15.28 6.37
N GLY A 322 -3.79 -16.56 6.34
CA GLY A 322 -4.73 -17.63 6.63
C GLY A 322 -5.11 -17.71 8.10
N ASP A 323 -6.21 -18.37 8.40
CA ASP A 323 -6.63 -18.62 9.78
C ASP A 323 -5.93 -19.86 10.33
N ILE A 324 -5.04 -19.64 11.30
CA ILE A 324 -4.25 -20.68 11.95
C ILE A 324 -4.97 -21.28 13.17
N GLN A 325 -6.00 -20.61 13.69
CA GLN A 325 -6.66 -20.99 14.93
C GLN A 325 -7.71 -22.10 14.78
N ALA A 326 -8.27 -22.27 13.60
CA ALA A 326 -9.19 -23.35 13.33
C ALA A 326 -8.39 -24.61 12.95
N GLY A 327 -8.39 -25.67 13.69
CA GLY A 327 -7.59 -26.90 13.50
C GLY A 327 -7.63 -27.59 12.11
N ALA A 328 -8.25 -26.97 11.12
CA ALA A 328 -8.20 -27.17 9.67
C ALA A 328 -8.04 -25.82 8.96
N GLY A 329 -7.23 -24.92 9.52
CA GLY A 329 -7.13 -23.54 9.12
C GLY A 329 -6.84 -23.34 7.64
N ALA A 330 -7.43 -22.31 7.05
CA ALA A 330 -7.16 -21.92 5.68
C ALA A 330 -5.69 -21.49 5.54
N PRO A 331 -4.94 -21.98 4.54
CA PRO A 331 -3.58 -21.53 4.31
C PRO A 331 -3.54 -20.08 3.82
N ASP A 332 -2.37 -19.45 3.96
CA ASP A 332 -2.13 -18.10 3.44
C ASP A 332 -2.46 -17.99 1.95
N VAL A 333 -3.00 -16.85 1.56
CA VAL A 333 -3.18 -16.51 0.14
C VAL A 333 -1.97 -15.72 -0.34
N TYR A 334 -1.26 -16.25 -1.32
CA TYR A 334 -0.09 -15.64 -1.92
C TYR A 334 -0.41 -14.92 -3.22
N GLU A 335 0.26 -13.80 -3.45
CA GLU A 335 0.35 -13.17 -4.77
C GLU A 335 1.59 -13.72 -5.50
N ASN A 336 1.36 -14.30 -6.69
CA ASN A 336 2.43 -14.82 -7.53
C ASN A 336 3.25 -13.68 -8.16
N PRO A 337 4.59 -13.80 -8.26
CA PRO A 337 5.42 -12.82 -8.93
C PRO A 337 4.93 -12.51 -10.36
N ARG A 338 4.94 -11.23 -10.72
CA ARG A 338 4.59 -10.78 -12.05
C ARG A 338 5.62 -9.76 -12.54
N ALA A 339 6.16 -9.98 -13.74
CA ALA A 339 7.00 -9.02 -14.41
C ALA A 339 6.14 -8.01 -15.20
N LEU A 340 6.50 -6.73 -15.12
CA LEU A 340 5.93 -5.65 -15.91
C LEU A 340 7.01 -5.08 -16.83
N VAL A 341 6.66 -4.88 -18.09
CA VAL A 341 7.51 -4.20 -19.07
C VAL A 341 6.71 -3.09 -19.72
N ASP A 342 7.23 -1.87 -19.63
CA ASP A 342 6.68 -0.69 -20.25
C ASP A 342 7.65 -0.12 -21.28
N PHE A 343 7.11 0.44 -22.35
CA PHE A 343 7.87 1.12 -23.38
C PHE A 343 7.29 2.51 -23.63
N GLN A 344 8.17 3.49 -23.78
CA GLN A 344 7.81 4.85 -24.13
C GLN A 344 8.76 5.37 -25.22
N ILE A 345 8.20 6.08 -26.18
CA ILE A 345 8.97 6.83 -27.16
C ILE A 345 8.39 8.23 -27.29
N SER A 346 9.25 9.25 -27.36
CA SER A 346 8.80 10.62 -27.57
C SER A 346 9.67 11.37 -28.58
N LYS A 347 9.04 12.34 -29.23
CA LYS A 347 9.66 13.22 -30.20
C LYS A 347 9.22 14.65 -30.00
N LYS A 348 10.20 15.55 -29.83
CA LYS A 348 9.99 17.00 -29.77
C LYS A 348 10.15 17.64 -31.13
N PHE A 349 9.34 18.66 -31.40
CA PHE A 349 9.27 19.42 -32.64
C PHE A 349 9.21 20.93 -32.34
N SER A 350 9.31 21.76 -33.39
CA SER A 350 9.11 23.22 -33.27
C SER A 350 9.96 23.86 -32.18
N ASN A 351 11.28 23.61 -32.19
CA ASN A 351 12.21 24.12 -31.16
C ASN A 351 11.81 23.74 -29.75
N ASN A 352 11.36 22.49 -29.55
CA ASN A 352 10.87 21.91 -28.30
C ASN A 352 9.52 22.44 -27.80
N LYS A 353 8.78 23.21 -28.59
CA LYS A 353 7.42 23.68 -28.23
C LYS A 353 6.35 22.59 -28.33
N ALA A 354 6.54 21.62 -29.20
CA ALA A 354 5.62 20.49 -29.35
C ALA A 354 6.30 19.15 -29.06
N GLU A 355 5.61 18.25 -28.39
CA GLU A 355 6.06 16.87 -28.11
C GLU A 355 4.91 15.91 -28.41
N ILE A 356 5.22 14.84 -29.13
CA ILE A 356 4.38 13.65 -29.26
C ILE A 356 5.05 12.53 -28.46
N ARG A 357 4.26 11.87 -27.61
CA ARG A 357 4.68 10.74 -26.81
C ARG A 357 3.75 9.56 -27.03
N PHE A 358 4.32 8.40 -27.29
CA PHE A 358 3.63 7.14 -27.39
C PHE A 358 4.09 6.23 -26.24
N THR A 359 3.15 5.59 -25.56
CA THR A 359 3.42 4.68 -24.44
C THR A 359 2.70 3.35 -24.66
N ILE A 360 3.37 2.26 -24.27
CA ILE A 360 2.82 0.91 -24.18
C ILE A 360 3.09 0.44 -22.77
N SER A 361 2.05 0.21 -21.99
CA SER A 361 2.18 -0.29 -20.62
C SER A 361 1.74 -1.74 -20.53
N ASP A 362 2.40 -2.52 -19.67
CA ASP A 362 2.18 -3.94 -19.46
C ASP A 362 2.25 -4.77 -20.75
N ILE A 363 3.38 -4.68 -21.46
CA ILE A 363 3.60 -5.39 -22.74
C ILE A 363 3.47 -6.90 -22.57
N LEU A 364 3.92 -7.45 -21.44
CA LEU A 364 3.88 -8.87 -21.16
C LEU A 364 2.46 -9.37 -20.87
N ASN A 365 1.57 -8.49 -20.45
CA ASN A 365 0.15 -8.76 -20.20
C ASN A 365 -0.09 -10.05 -19.39
N GLN A 366 0.75 -10.28 -18.39
CA GLN A 366 0.67 -11.45 -17.53
C GLN A 366 -0.51 -11.35 -16.57
N ARG A 367 -1.11 -12.49 -16.22
CA ARG A 367 -2.12 -12.54 -15.16
C ARG A 367 -1.46 -12.31 -13.79
N GLN A 368 -2.09 -11.50 -12.97
CA GLN A 368 -1.87 -11.46 -11.53
C GLN A 368 -2.67 -12.62 -10.92
N ILE A 369 -2.01 -13.53 -10.22
CA ILE A 369 -2.60 -14.75 -9.69
C ILE A 369 -2.49 -14.70 -8.17
N PHE A 370 -3.61 -15.00 -7.52
CA PHE A 370 -3.70 -15.15 -6.06
C PHE A 370 -4.09 -16.58 -5.74
N TYR A 371 -3.28 -17.26 -4.94
CA TYR A 371 -3.41 -18.69 -4.72
C TYR A 371 -3.10 -19.09 -3.28
N GLN A 372 -3.64 -20.22 -2.86
CA GLN A 372 -3.26 -20.92 -1.64
C GLN A 372 -2.35 -22.08 -1.98
N ASN A 373 -1.19 -22.13 -1.33
CA ASN A 373 -0.22 -23.20 -1.52
C ASN A 373 -0.64 -24.43 -0.71
N ASN A 374 -0.98 -25.53 -1.42
CA ASN A 374 -1.46 -26.76 -0.80
C ASN A 374 -0.37 -27.86 -0.71
N ASN A 375 0.79 -27.65 -1.33
CA ASN A 375 1.79 -28.69 -1.50
C ASN A 375 3.14 -28.41 -0.83
N SER A 376 3.25 -27.40 0.01
CA SER A 376 4.50 -26.97 0.67
C SER A 376 5.66 -26.55 -0.26
N ASP A 377 5.45 -26.53 -1.58
CA ASP A 377 6.40 -25.97 -2.53
C ASP A 377 6.48 -24.46 -2.40
N THR A 378 7.58 -23.88 -2.83
CA THR A 378 7.77 -22.42 -2.75
C THR A 378 7.19 -21.67 -3.92
N GLU A 379 6.81 -22.34 -5.01
CA GLU A 379 6.33 -21.74 -6.25
C GLU A 379 4.87 -22.11 -6.52
N TYR A 380 4.21 -21.30 -7.34
CA TYR A 380 2.84 -21.58 -7.78
C TYR A 380 2.81 -22.77 -8.73
N ASP A 381 2.04 -23.79 -8.36
CA ASP A 381 1.72 -24.94 -9.22
C ASP A 381 0.22 -24.97 -9.51
N LYS A 382 -0.13 -24.69 -10.76
CA LYS A 382 -1.54 -24.67 -11.21
C LYS A 382 -2.27 -26.02 -11.01
N ALA A 383 -1.55 -27.12 -10.96
CA ALA A 383 -2.16 -28.45 -10.83
C ALA A 383 -2.52 -28.77 -9.37
N ASN A 384 -1.75 -28.28 -8.42
CA ASN A 384 -1.86 -28.62 -7.01
C ASN A 384 -2.36 -27.46 -6.14
N ASP A 385 -2.14 -26.20 -6.54
CA ASP A 385 -2.51 -25.05 -5.77
C ASP A 385 -3.92 -24.54 -6.09
N ALA A 386 -4.63 -24.09 -5.07
CA ALA A 386 -5.95 -23.51 -5.22
C ALA A 386 -5.86 -22.05 -5.65
N THR A 387 -6.13 -21.74 -6.93
CA THR A 387 -6.27 -20.35 -7.38
C THR A 387 -7.54 -19.75 -6.80
N ARG A 388 -7.40 -18.74 -5.94
CA ARG A 388 -8.54 -18.01 -5.34
C ARG A 388 -9.18 -17.06 -6.34
N PHE A 389 -8.36 -16.23 -6.98
CA PHE A 389 -8.79 -15.38 -8.08
C PHE A 389 -7.59 -14.96 -8.93
N SER A 390 -7.87 -14.45 -10.12
CA SER A 390 -6.83 -13.86 -10.97
C SER A 390 -7.36 -12.65 -11.72
N ARG A 391 -6.47 -11.67 -11.96
CA ARG A 391 -6.78 -10.45 -12.69
C ARG A 391 -5.93 -10.36 -13.95
N LYS A 392 -6.47 -9.79 -15.00
CA LYS A 392 -5.76 -9.46 -16.22
C LYS A 392 -6.09 -8.01 -16.59
N PHE A 393 -5.09 -7.13 -16.57
CA PHE A 393 -5.30 -5.71 -16.78
C PHE A 393 -5.29 -5.33 -18.26
N GLY A 394 -4.62 -6.12 -19.09
CA GLY A 394 -4.44 -5.84 -20.51
C GLY A 394 -3.26 -4.91 -20.78
N THR A 395 -2.80 -4.88 -22.02
CA THR A 395 -1.80 -3.92 -22.51
C THR A 395 -2.48 -2.61 -22.84
N THR A 396 -1.97 -1.50 -22.31
CA THR A 396 -2.53 -0.17 -22.53
C THR A 396 -1.65 0.62 -23.49
N TYR A 397 -2.27 1.27 -24.46
CA TYR A 397 -1.63 2.16 -25.43
C TYR A 397 -2.06 3.61 -25.17
N GLY A 398 -1.09 4.52 -25.10
CA GLY A 398 -1.37 5.93 -24.86
C GLY A 398 -0.64 6.82 -25.87
N VAL A 399 -1.32 7.89 -26.31
CA VAL A 399 -0.73 8.96 -27.11
C VAL A 399 -0.93 10.27 -26.36
N THR A 400 0.15 11.01 -26.13
CA THR A 400 0.11 12.31 -25.46
C THR A 400 0.70 13.37 -26.40
N LEU A 401 -0.02 14.46 -26.55
CA LEU A 401 0.43 15.65 -27.28
C LEU A 401 0.62 16.78 -26.28
N ASN A 402 1.82 17.32 -26.20
CA ASN A 402 2.14 18.48 -25.38
C ASN A 402 2.50 19.64 -26.30
N TYR A 403 1.97 20.82 -26.03
CA TYR A 403 2.31 22.06 -26.72
C TYR A 403 2.52 23.18 -25.70
N SER A 404 3.68 23.82 -25.80
CA SER A 404 4.02 25.00 -24.98
C SER A 404 3.88 26.27 -25.82
N LEU A 405 3.04 27.17 -25.37
CA LEU A 405 2.81 28.48 -26.01
C LEU A 405 4.04 29.43 -25.89
#